data_36c74f9c79f7b8d278ea88ba7de29954
#
_entry.id   36c74f9c79f7b8d278ea88ba7de29954
#
_cell.length_a   1.000
_cell.length_b   1.000
_cell.length_c   1.000
_cell.angle_alpha   90.00
_cell.angle_beta   90.00
_cell.angle_gamma   90.00
#
_symmetry.space_group_name_H-M   'P 1'
#
loop_
_entity.id
_entity.type
_entity.pdbx_description
1 polymer ?
#
loop_
_entity_poly.entity_id
_entity_poly.type
_entity_poly.pdbx_seq_one_letter_code
_entity_poly.pdbx_strand_id
1 'polypeptide(L)'
;MKILGIGNAIVDVICKVNDQYLLENGLTKSTMKLVDENEFKKLLSTLKIEETVSGGSVANSIVGLSQLGNNVGFIGKINSDNLGQKYEEGLIREKVKFFYNKKKEVSPTGTCLILITPDAERTMVTFLGIAGKISTEDINEKAIKESLMIFLEGYLWDEGEPKSAFDKAMLLSSKKAMSLSDQFCVERHKDSFVNLVKNKLDIIFANEQEIKALIDVNNFEEVVTFGKKLGKLLVVTRGEKGSVAIKNNE
;
A
#
# COMPACT_ATOMS: atom_id res chain seq x y z
N MET A 1 7.02 -9.67 -17.82
CA MET A 1 7.14 -8.66 -16.74
C MET A 1 7.75 -9.33 -15.51
N LYS A 2 8.57 -8.63 -14.70
CA LYS A 2 9.17 -9.25 -13.50
C LYS A 2 8.21 -9.20 -12.31
N ILE A 3 7.69 -8.02 -11.99
CA ILE A 3 6.86 -7.82 -10.81
C ILE A 3 5.61 -7.04 -11.20
N LEU A 4 4.46 -7.48 -10.70
CA LEU A 4 3.18 -6.82 -10.84
C LEU A 4 2.67 -6.46 -9.46
N GLY A 5 2.57 -5.16 -9.16
CA GLY A 5 1.97 -4.65 -7.95
C GLY A 5 0.45 -4.65 -8.03
N ILE A 6 -0.21 -4.91 -6.91
CA ILE A 6 -1.67 -4.78 -6.77
C ILE A 6 -1.92 -4.03 -5.46
N GLY A 7 -2.55 -2.86 -5.56
CA GLY A 7 -2.72 -1.98 -4.40
C GLY A 7 -3.69 -0.84 -4.66
N ASN A 8 -3.88 0.00 -3.65
CA ASN A 8 -4.68 1.19 -3.74
C ASN A 8 -4.00 2.23 -4.64
N ALA A 9 -4.70 2.67 -5.69
CA ALA A 9 -4.26 3.74 -6.56
C ALA A 9 -4.64 5.09 -5.94
N ILE A 10 -3.71 5.68 -5.19
CA ILE A 10 -3.93 6.89 -4.39
C ILE A 10 -3.14 8.05 -4.99
N VAL A 11 -3.78 9.20 -5.13
CA VAL A 11 -3.10 10.45 -5.48
C VAL A 11 -2.69 11.16 -4.19
N ASP A 12 -1.39 11.37 -4.00
CA ASP A 12 -0.87 12.11 -2.87
C ASP A 12 -0.92 13.62 -3.15
N VAL A 13 -1.56 14.36 -2.25
CA VAL A 13 -1.67 15.82 -2.27
C VAL A 13 -0.81 16.36 -1.11
N ILE A 14 0.33 16.94 -1.46
CA ILE A 14 1.33 17.38 -0.49
C ILE A 14 1.01 18.81 -0.06
N CYS A 15 0.89 19.00 1.26
CA CYS A 15 0.62 20.28 1.89
C CYS A 15 1.57 20.50 3.08
N LYS A 16 2.01 21.76 3.26
CA LYS A 16 2.75 22.16 4.46
C LYS A 16 1.81 22.71 5.51
N VAL A 17 1.93 22.24 6.75
CA VAL A 17 1.13 22.66 7.88
C VAL A 17 2.02 22.86 9.11
N ASN A 18 1.51 23.53 10.14
CA ASN A 18 2.11 23.58 11.47
C ASN A 18 1.45 22.55 12.41
N ASP A 19 2.06 22.30 13.56
CA ASP A 19 1.52 21.36 14.56
C ASP A 19 0.13 21.78 15.08
N GLN A 20 -0.12 23.10 15.16
CA GLN A 20 -1.41 23.64 15.59
C GLN A 20 -2.55 23.21 14.65
N TYR A 21 -2.31 23.18 13.33
CA TYR A 21 -3.29 22.71 12.36
C TYR A 21 -3.69 21.25 12.62
N LEU A 22 -2.72 20.39 12.95
CA LEU A 22 -3.01 18.98 13.28
C LEU A 22 -3.91 18.88 14.52
N LEU A 23 -3.58 19.63 15.58
CA LEU A 23 -4.37 19.65 16.83
C LEU A 23 -5.80 20.13 16.59
N GLU A 24 -5.98 21.25 15.87
CA GLU A 24 -7.31 21.84 15.59
C GLU A 24 -8.21 20.92 14.76
N ASN A 25 -7.62 20.03 13.96
CA ASN A 25 -8.35 19.07 13.12
C ASN A 25 -8.39 17.65 13.72
N GLY A 26 -7.94 17.45 14.96
CA GLY A 26 -7.96 16.15 15.64
C GLY A 26 -7.13 15.08 14.92
N LEU A 27 -5.98 15.50 14.37
CA LEU A 27 -5.06 14.62 13.64
C LEU A 27 -3.86 14.27 14.52
N THR A 28 -3.58 13.00 14.68
CA THR A 28 -2.39 12.53 15.41
C THR A 28 -1.18 12.58 14.48
N LYS A 29 -0.16 13.33 14.90
CA LYS A 29 1.08 13.51 14.13
C LYS A 29 1.74 12.17 13.81
N SER A 30 2.33 12.06 12.62
CA SER A 30 3.07 10.90 12.12
C SER A 30 2.23 9.61 12.00
N THR A 31 0.90 9.74 11.90
CA THR A 31 -0.01 8.62 11.69
C THR A 31 -0.79 8.75 10.39
N MET A 32 -1.49 7.66 10.02
CA MET A 32 -2.47 7.66 8.92
C MET A 32 -3.88 7.57 9.51
N LYS A 33 -4.78 8.43 9.01
CA LYS A 33 -6.21 8.41 9.34
C LYS A 33 -7.03 8.22 8.07
N LEU A 34 -7.94 7.25 8.08
CA LEU A 34 -8.96 7.12 7.05
C LEU A 34 -10.12 8.08 7.33
N VAL A 35 -10.60 8.74 6.29
CA VAL A 35 -11.71 9.70 6.35
C VAL A 35 -12.70 9.46 5.22
N ASP A 36 -13.93 9.96 5.39
CA ASP A 36 -14.91 10.02 4.31
C ASP A 36 -14.66 11.20 3.35
N GLU A 37 -15.43 11.24 2.27
CA GLU A 37 -15.29 12.27 1.23
C GLU A 37 -15.56 13.68 1.77
N ASN A 38 -16.49 13.85 2.71
CA ASN A 38 -16.87 15.15 3.25
C ASN A 38 -15.77 15.70 4.16
N GLU A 39 -15.25 14.87 5.06
CA GLU A 39 -14.13 15.23 5.93
C GLU A 39 -12.89 15.56 5.10
N PHE A 40 -12.59 14.75 4.08
CA PHE A 40 -11.48 15.01 3.16
C PHE A 40 -11.62 16.37 2.46
N LYS A 41 -12.78 16.66 1.85
CA LYS A 41 -13.04 17.94 1.18
C LYS A 41 -12.96 19.13 2.14
N LYS A 42 -13.46 18.99 3.36
CA LYS A 42 -13.36 20.02 4.38
C LYS A 42 -11.91 20.36 4.69
N LEU A 43 -11.07 19.37 4.94
CA LEU A 43 -9.65 19.58 5.21
C LEU A 43 -8.95 20.20 3.99
N LEU A 44 -9.14 19.63 2.80
CA LEU A 44 -8.52 20.12 1.57
C LEU A 44 -8.86 21.58 1.30
N SER A 45 -10.08 22.04 1.59
CA SER A 45 -10.52 23.42 1.35
C SER A 45 -9.76 24.46 2.15
N THR A 46 -9.11 24.07 3.24
CA THR A 46 -8.32 24.95 4.12
C THR A 46 -6.81 24.89 3.86
N LEU A 47 -6.39 24.05 2.92
CA LEU A 47 -4.97 23.77 2.68
C LEU A 47 -4.48 24.40 1.37
N LYS A 48 -3.23 24.84 1.39
CA LYS A 48 -2.49 25.20 0.16
C LYS A 48 -1.79 23.95 -0.37
N ILE A 49 -2.15 23.53 -1.57
CA ILE A 49 -1.51 22.40 -2.26
C ILE A 49 -0.14 22.87 -2.77
N GLU A 50 0.91 22.18 -2.37
CA GLU A 50 2.27 22.40 -2.89
C GLU A 50 2.52 21.50 -4.12
N GLU A 51 2.11 20.23 -4.07
CA GLU A 51 2.33 19.27 -5.14
C GLU A 51 1.23 18.19 -5.15
N THR A 52 1.04 17.56 -6.32
CA THR A 52 0.13 16.43 -6.50
C THR A 52 0.85 15.36 -7.31
N VAL A 53 1.04 14.16 -6.72
CA VAL A 53 1.81 13.07 -7.31
C VAL A 53 1.04 11.75 -7.25
N SER A 54 1.39 10.81 -8.13
CA SER A 54 0.91 9.43 -8.01
C SER A 54 1.56 8.79 -6.80
N GLY A 55 0.75 8.26 -5.90
CA GLY A 55 1.15 7.62 -4.65
C GLY A 55 0.55 6.22 -4.50
N GLY A 56 0.41 5.80 -3.25
CA GLY A 56 0.00 4.45 -2.87
C GLY A 56 1.19 3.59 -2.45
N SER A 57 1.03 2.80 -1.39
CA SER A 57 2.12 2.06 -0.74
C SER A 57 2.86 1.12 -1.71
N VAL A 58 2.13 0.17 -2.32
CA VAL A 58 2.73 -0.76 -3.29
C VAL A 58 3.09 -0.05 -4.58
N ALA A 59 2.30 0.93 -5.05
CA ALA A 59 2.61 1.69 -6.26
C ALA A 59 3.97 2.39 -6.17
N ASN A 60 4.29 3.02 -5.03
CA ASN A 60 5.59 3.66 -4.80
C ASN A 60 6.75 2.65 -4.85
N SER A 61 6.55 1.44 -4.32
CA SER A 61 7.54 0.36 -4.42
C SER A 61 7.74 -0.10 -5.87
N ILE A 62 6.67 -0.17 -6.67
CA ILE A 62 6.72 -0.52 -8.09
C ILE A 62 7.44 0.59 -8.89
N VAL A 63 7.18 1.86 -8.58
CA VAL A 63 7.93 2.99 -9.17
C VAL A 63 9.42 2.89 -8.86
N GLY A 64 9.79 2.67 -7.59
CA GLY A 64 11.19 2.48 -7.20
C GLY A 64 11.86 1.32 -7.94
N LEU A 65 11.16 0.20 -8.11
CA LEU A 65 11.66 -0.94 -8.89
C LEU A 65 11.82 -0.60 -10.40
N SER A 66 10.93 0.23 -10.95
CA SER A 66 11.07 0.73 -12.32
C SER A 66 12.32 1.60 -12.49
N GLN A 67 12.55 2.52 -11.54
CA GLN A 67 13.73 3.38 -11.52
C GLN A 67 15.05 2.59 -11.42
N LEU A 68 15.00 1.43 -10.76
CA LEU A 68 16.10 0.45 -10.74
C LEU A 68 16.23 -0.39 -12.03
N GLY A 69 15.50 -0.04 -13.10
CA GLY A 69 15.59 -0.68 -14.40
C GLY A 69 14.79 -1.98 -14.57
N ASN A 70 13.85 -2.28 -13.65
CA ASN A 70 13.03 -3.46 -13.79
C ASN A 70 11.79 -3.22 -14.68
N ASN A 71 11.37 -4.25 -15.42
CA ASN A 71 10.10 -4.24 -16.14
C ASN A 71 8.97 -4.62 -15.18
N VAL A 72 8.18 -3.65 -14.79
CA VAL A 72 7.15 -3.76 -13.75
C VAL A 72 5.80 -3.26 -14.23
N GLY A 73 4.76 -3.59 -13.48
CA GLY A 73 3.41 -3.10 -13.72
C GLY A 73 2.62 -2.96 -12.43
N PHE A 74 1.47 -2.31 -12.53
CA PHE A 74 0.58 -2.06 -11.42
C PHE A 74 -0.89 -2.25 -11.81
N ILE A 75 -1.64 -2.89 -10.92
CA ILE A 75 -3.11 -2.97 -10.95
C ILE A 75 -3.62 -2.17 -9.76
N GLY A 76 -4.48 -1.19 -10.04
CA GLY A 76 -5.15 -0.39 -9.03
C GLY A 76 -6.31 0.35 -9.66
N LYS A 77 -7.36 0.64 -8.91
CA LYS A 77 -8.60 1.21 -9.43
C LYS A 77 -8.60 2.72 -9.31
N ILE A 78 -8.89 3.41 -10.42
CA ILE A 78 -9.04 4.87 -10.50
C ILE A 78 -10.36 5.22 -11.20
N ASN A 79 -10.84 6.46 -11.02
CA ASN A 79 -11.95 6.99 -11.81
C ASN A 79 -11.42 7.70 -13.07
N SER A 80 -12.28 7.91 -14.06
CA SER A 80 -12.01 8.75 -15.24
C SER A 80 -12.10 10.26 -14.94
N ASP A 81 -11.69 10.67 -13.74
CA ASP A 81 -11.58 12.06 -13.30
C ASP A 81 -10.16 12.62 -13.51
N ASN A 82 -9.97 13.91 -13.22
CA ASN A 82 -8.69 14.59 -13.40
C ASN A 82 -7.57 13.97 -12.55
N LEU A 83 -7.89 13.46 -11.35
CA LEU A 83 -6.89 12.85 -10.48
C LEU A 83 -6.51 11.46 -10.99
N GLY A 84 -7.48 10.68 -11.48
CA GLY A 84 -7.20 9.39 -12.12
C GLY A 84 -6.35 9.54 -13.38
N GLN A 85 -6.58 10.58 -14.19
CA GLN A 85 -5.72 10.87 -15.33
C GLN A 85 -4.29 11.21 -14.89
N LYS A 86 -4.11 12.10 -13.90
CA LYS A 86 -2.79 12.43 -13.34
C LYS A 86 -2.08 11.20 -12.75
N TYR A 87 -2.83 10.31 -12.11
CA TYR A 87 -2.29 9.07 -11.55
C TYR A 87 -1.70 8.19 -12.65
N GLU A 88 -2.48 7.90 -13.68
CA GLU A 88 -2.06 7.06 -14.82
C GLU A 88 -0.85 7.68 -15.55
N GLU A 89 -0.90 8.98 -15.86
CA GLU A 89 0.22 9.70 -16.49
C GLU A 89 1.50 9.67 -15.64
N GLY A 90 1.35 9.76 -14.31
CA GLY A 90 2.46 9.65 -13.37
C GLY A 90 3.14 8.28 -13.43
N LEU A 91 2.37 7.19 -13.41
CA LEU A 91 2.93 5.85 -13.54
C LEU A 91 3.58 5.61 -14.91
N ILE A 92 2.97 6.09 -15.99
CA ILE A 92 3.52 5.97 -17.35
C ILE A 92 4.87 6.71 -17.46
N ARG A 93 4.97 7.91 -16.88
CA ARG A 93 6.21 8.69 -16.82
C ARG A 93 7.34 7.92 -16.14
N GLU A 94 7.00 7.19 -15.08
CA GLU A 94 7.93 6.31 -14.35
C GLU A 94 8.11 4.94 -15.03
N LYS A 95 7.63 4.77 -16.28
CA LYS A 95 7.74 3.52 -17.07
C LYS A 95 7.09 2.31 -16.41
N VAL A 96 6.11 2.51 -15.54
CA VAL A 96 5.27 1.46 -14.95
C VAL A 96 4.10 1.17 -15.89
N LYS A 97 3.88 -0.09 -16.23
CA LYS A 97 2.69 -0.50 -17.01
C LYS A 97 1.48 -0.51 -16.11
N PHE A 98 0.47 0.28 -16.44
CA PHE A 98 -0.78 0.34 -15.70
C PHE A 98 -1.83 -0.57 -16.33
N PHE A 99 -2.44 -1.47 -15.55
CA PHE A 99 -3.33 -2.52 -16.02
C PHE A 99 -4.76 -2.35 -15.52
N TYR A 100 -5.28 -1.15 -15.54
CA TYR A 100 -6.69 -0.87 -15.23
C TYR A 100 -7.34 -0.13 -16.40
N ASN A 101 -8.50 -0.63 -16.83
CA ASN A 101 -9.28 0.04 -17.88
C ASN A 101 -10.14 1.13 -17.26
N LYS A 102 -9.61 2.35 -17.28
CA LYS A 102 -10.26 3.53 -16.69
C LYS A 102 -11.66 3.76 -17.26
N LYS A 103 -12.63 3.84 -16.37
CA LYS A 103 -14.05 4.12 -16.68
C LYS A 103 -14.62 5.12 -15.67
N LYS A 104 -15.83 5.64 -15.96
CA LYS A 104 -16.54 6.48 -15.01
C LYS A 104 -17.04 5.61 -13.85
N GLU A 105 -16.59 5.93 -12.65
CA GLU A 105 -16.93 5.25 -11.41
C GLU A 105 -17.85 6.11 -10.53
N VAL A 106 -18.52 5.48 -9.55
CA VAL A 106 -19.41 6.18 -8.62
C VAL A 106 -18.65 7.06 -7.64
N SER A 107 -17.50 6.59 -7.15
CA SER A 107 -16.64 7.35 -6.23
C SER A 107 -15.46 7.96 -6.97
N PRO A 108 -14.97 9.14 -6.58
CA PRO A 108 -13.77 9.74 -7.17
C PRO A 108 -12.52 8.90 -6.93
N THR A 109 -11.45 9.23 -7.64
CA THR A 109 -10.12 8.62 -7.45
C THR A 109 -9.66 8.81 -6.00
N GLY A 110 -9.07 7.78 -5.43
CA GLY A 110 -8.52 7.80 -4.07
C GLY A 110 -7.44 8.86 -3.90
N THR A 111 -7.45 9.53 -2.77
CA THR A 111 -6.56 10.69 -2.52
C THR A 111 -6.06 10.66 -1.08
N CYS A 112 -4.81 11.04 -0.87
CA CYS A 112 -4.22 11.18 0.46
C CYS A 112 -3.65 12.60 0.63
N LEU A 113 -4.05 13.31 1.69
CA LEU A 113 -3.36 14.51 2.12
C LEU A 113 -2.09 14.11 2.87
N ILE A 114 -0.94 14.54 2.35
CA ILE A 114 0.35 14.40 3.01
C ILE A 114 0.67 15.72 3.69
N LEU A 115 0.38 15.80 4.98
CA LEU A 115 0.58 17.01 5.79
C LEU A 115 1.99 16.99 6.40
N ILE A 116 2.85 17.89 5.91
CA ILE A 116 4.25 17.97 6.33
C ILE A 116 4.43 19.10 7.33
N THR A 117 4.85 18.76 8.54
CA THR A 117 5.20 19.72 9.60
C THR A 117 6.65 20.21 9.47
N PRO A 118 7.05 21.35 10.16
CA PRO A 118 8.38 21.93 10.00
C PRO A 118 9.56 21.02 10.36
N ASP A 119 9.34 20.00 11.18
CA ASP A 119 10.31 18.96 11.53
C ASP A 119 10.39 17.82 10.50
N ALA A 120 9.74 18.01 9.33
CA ALA A 120 9.66 17.05 8.23
C ALA A 120 8.86 15.76 8.53
N GLU A 121 8.11 15.70 9.63
CA GLU A 121 7.18 14.61 9.92
C GLU A 121 5.96 14.68 8.99
N ARG A 122 5.43 13.49 8.64
CA ARG A 122 4.30 13.33 7.72
C ARG A 122 3.10 12.76 8.46
N THR A 123 1.99 13.49 8.39
CA THR A 123 0.68 12.99 8.83
C THR A 123 -0.19 12.78 7.61
N MET A 124 -0.80 11.62 7.50
CA MET A 124 -1.55 11.21 6.31
C MET A 124 -3.05 11.19 6.62
N VAL A 125 -3.84 11.79 5.75
CA VAL A 125 -5.31 11.72 5.80
C VAL A 125 -5.82 11.16 4.48
N THR A 126 -6.33 9.94 4.50
CA THR A 126 -6.64 9.18 3.29
C THR A 126 -8.13 9.00 3.10
N PHE A 127 -8.61 9.43 1.94
CA PHE A 127 -9.90 9.06 1.38
C PHE A 127 -9.67 8.02 0.27
N LEU A 128 -10.09 6.79 0.51
CA LEU A 128 -9.83 5.68 -0.42
C LEU A 128 -10.58 5.83 -1.76
N GLY A 129 -11.74 6.49 -1.76
CA GLY A 129 -12.53 6.65 -2.97
C GLY A 129 -12.79 5.33 -3.68
N ILE A 130 -12.57 5.31 -5.00
CA ILE A 130 -12.74 4.09 -5.79
C ILE A 130 -11.59 3.09 -5.64
N ALA A 131 -10.41 3.52 -5.17
CA ALA A 131 -9.26 2.65 -5.02
C ALA A 131 -9.53 1.48 -4.07
N GLY A 132 -10.23 1.72 -2.96
CA GLY A 132 -10.63 0.69 -2.00
C GLY A 132 -11.74 -0.26 -2.51
N LYS A 133 -12.21 -0.11 -3.75
CA LYS A 133 -13.31 -0.92 -4.34
C LYS A 133 -12.85 -1.75 -5.55
N ILE A 134 -11.59 -2.14 -5.56
CA ILE A 134 -11.10 -3.10 -6.56
C ILE A 134 -11.84 -4.44 -6.40
N SER A 135 -12.22 -5.05 -7.52
CA SER A 135 -12.99 -6.30 -7.56
C SER A 135 -12.31 -7.37 -8.41
N THR A 136 -12.86 -8.57 -8.42
CA THR A 136 -12.35 -9.66 -9.25
C THR A 136 -12.35 -9.35 -10.75
N GLU A 137 -13.25 -8.46 -11.20
CA GLU A 137 -13.35 -8.02 -12.60
C GLU A 137 -12.20 -7.09 -13.00
N ASP A 138 -11.65 -6.37 -12.04
CA ASP A 138 -10.55 -5.43 -12.27
C ASP A 138 -9.18 -6.14 -12.37
N ILE A 139 -9.14 -7.44 -12.03
CA ILE A 139 -7.91 -8.24 -12.07
C ILE A 139 -7.57 -8.67 -13.50
N ASN A 140 -6.48 -8.12 -14.04
CA ASN A 140 -5.95 -8.50 -15.34
C ASN A 140 -5.20 -9.83 -15.25
N GLU A 141 -5.90 -10.93 -15.56
CA GLU A 141 -5.36 -12.29 -15.46
C GLU A 141 -4.13 -12.50 -16.35
N LYS A 142 -4.13 -11.91 -17.56
CA LYS A 142 -2.99 -12.04 -18.49
C LYS A 142 -1.75 -11.41 -17.89
N ALA A 143 -1.87 -10.19 -17.33
CA ALA A 143 -0.75 -9.50 -16.69
C ALA A 143 -0.18 -10.29 -15.52
N ILE A 144 -1.03 -10.94 -14.71
CA ILE A 144 -0.58 -11.80 -13.61
C ILE A 144 0.17 -13.01 -14.13
N LYS A 145 -0.40 -13.76 -15.09
CA LYS A 145 0.21 -14.97 -15.67
C LYS A 145 1.55 -14.69 -16.38
N GLU A 146 1.71 -13.50 -16.93
CA GLU A 146 2.95 -13.04 -17.59
C GLU A 146 3.97 -12.44 -16.61
N SER A 147 3.63 -12.29 -15.33
CA SER A 147 4.54 -11.81 -14.29
C SER A 147 5.25 -12.97 -13.59
N LEU A 148 6.48 -12.73 -13.13
CA LEU A 148 7.21 -13.70 -12.29
C LEU A 148 6.72 -13.70 -10.85
N MET A 149 6.17 -12.56 -10.39
CA MET A 149 5.71 -12.37 -9.01
C MET A 149 4.66 -11.28 -8.95
N ILE A 150 3.68 -11.45 -8.07
CA ILE A 150 2.80 -10.36 -7.64
C ILE A 150 3.29 -9.79 -6.30
N PHE A 151 3.10 -8.47 -6.13
CA PHE A 151 3.34 -7.77 -4.87
C PHE A 151 2.04 -7.11 -4.41
N LEU A 152 1.54 -7.56 -3.27
CA LEU A 152 0.22 -7.26 -2.73
C LEU A 152 0.29 -6.25 -1.59
N GLU A 153 -0.73 -5.40 -1.48
CA GLU A 153 -0.87 -4.38 -0.45
C GLU A 153 -1.84 -4.85 0.65
N GLY A 154 -1.39 -4.87 1.90
CA GLY A 154 -2.21 -5.27 3.03
C GLY A 154 -3.46 -4.41 3.22
N TYR A 155 -3.39 -3.13 2.93
CA TYR A 155 -4.54 -2.22 2.99
C TYR A 155 -5.73 -2.62 2.10
N LEU A 156 -5.53 -3.40 1.05
CA LEU A 156 -6.64 -3.94 0.24
C LEU A 156 -7.52 -4.94 1.01
N TRP A 157 -7.11 -5.35 2.21
CA TRP A 157 -7.89 -6.26 3.04
C TRP A 157 -9.00 -5.56 3.84
N ASP A 158 -8.96 -4.22 3.93
CA ASP A 158 -9.84 -3.43 4.82
C ASP A 158 -11.29 -3.31 4.35
N GLU A 159 -11.61 -3.41 3.05
CA GLU A 159 -12.98 -3.21 2.55
C GLU A 159 -13.42 -4.16 1.43
N GLY A 160 -14.65 -4.71 1.59
CA GLY A 160 -15.48 -5.26 0.53
C GLY A 160 -14.88 -6.36 -0.35
N GLU A 161 -15.06 -6.22 -1.65
CA GLU A 161 -14.59 -7.16 -2.67
C GLU A 161 -13.07 -7.16 -2.95
N PRO A 162 -12.24 -6.21 -2.44
CA PRO A 162 -10.79 -6.27 -2.61
C PRO A 162 -10.17 -7.58 -2.15
N LYS A 163 -10.74 -8.19 -1.10
CA LYS A 163 -10.31 -9.51 -0.63
C LYS A 163 -10.50 -10.60 -1.69
N SER A 164 -11.64 -10.60 -2.39
CA SER A 164 -11.90 -11.56 -3.47
C SER A 164 -10.96 -11.34 -4.66
N ALA A 165 -10.68 -10.08 -5.00
CA ALA A 165 -9.69 -9.72 -6.02
C ALA A 165 -8.29 -10.21 -5.65
N PHE A 166 -7.92 -10.04 -4.38
CA PHE A 166 -6.66 -10.49 -3.80
C PHE A 166 -6.53 -12.02 -3.88
N ASP A 167 -7.57 -12.76 -3.47
CA ASP A 167 -7.60 -14.23 -3.53
C ASP A 167 -7.49 -14.70 -4.99
N LYS A 168 -8.20 -14.08 -5.94
CA LYS A 168 -8.10 -14.38 -7.38
C LYS A 168 -6.66 -14.16 -7.88
N ALA A 169 -6.05 -13.04 -7.53
CA ALA A 169 -4.68 -12.75 -7.93
C ALA A 169 -3.68 -13.78 -7.40
N MET A 170 -3.83 -14.19 -6.15
CA MET A 170 -2.99 -15.22 -5.53
C MET A 170 -3.13 -16.59 -6.18
N LEU A 171 -4.35 -16.96 -6.62
CA LEU A 171 -4.57 -18.22 -7.33
C LEU A 171 -3.89 -18.27 -8.70
N LEU A 172 -3.80 -17.12 -9.38
CA LEU A 172 -3.23 -17.02 -10.72
C LEU A 172 -1.69 -16.88 -10.73
N SER A 173 -1.09 -16.46 -9.62
CA SER A 173 0.35 -16.20 -9.53
C SER A 173 1.12 -17.36 -8.94
N SER A 174 2.30 -17.64 -9.52
CA SER A 174 3.22 -18.66 -9.01
C SER A 174 4.02 -18.18 -7.79
N LYS A 175 4.30 -16.86 -7.68
CA LYS A 175 5.07 -16.29 -6.57
C LYS A 175 4.40 -15.04 -6.02
N LYS A 176 4.28 -14.97 -4.70
CA LYS A 176 3.47 -13.97 -4.00
C LYS A 176 4.28 -13.27 -2.92
N ALA A 177 4.39 -11.96 -3.05
CA ALA A 177 4.92 -11.08 -2.02
C ALA A 177 3.80 -10.19 -1.46
N MET A 178 3.87 -9.80 -0.20
CA MET A 178 2.92 -8.90 0.43
C MET A 178 3.62 -7.97 1.41
N SER A 179 3.20 -6.69 1.43
CA SER A 179 3.45 -5.77 2.54
C SER A 179 2.31 -5.87 3.55
N LEU A 180 2.63 -5.94 4.84
CA LEU A 180 1.62 -5.94 5.91
C LEU A 180 0.99 -4.55 6.12
N SER A 181 1.59 -3.50 5.54
CA SER A 181 1.10 -2.12 5.40
C SER A 181 1.18 -1.26 6.64
N ASP A 182 0.41 -1.54 7.71
CA ASP A 182 0.56 -0.91 9.02
C ASP A 182 0.08 -1.81 10.17
N GLN A 183 0.43 -1.42 11.40
CA GLN A 183 0.10 -2.18 12.60
C GLN A 183 -1.41 -2.31 12.82
N PHE A 184 -2.19 -1.25 12.57
CA PHE A 184 -3.64 -1.26 12.77
C PHE A 184 -4.34 -2.18 11.77
N CYS A 185 -3.84 -2.23 10.52
CA CYS A 185 -4.31 -3.17 9.51
C CYS A 185 -4.03 -4.62 9.95
N VAL A 186 -2.82 -4.87 10.45
CA VAL A 186 -2.43 -6.19 11.00
C VAL A 186 -3.35 -6.61 12.15
N GLU A 187 -3.60 -5.71 13.11
CA GLU A 187 -4.44 -6.01 14.29
C GLU A 187 -5.89 -6.31 13.90
N ARG A 188 -6.47 -5.54 12.96
CA ARG A 188 -7.83 -5.77 12.47
C ARG A 188 -8.00 -7.11 11.74
N HIS A 189 -6.98 -7.54 11.01
CA HIS A 189 -7.04 -8.72 10.13
C HIS A 189 -6.09 -9.84 10.53
N LYS A 190 -5.72 -9.89 11.80
CA LYS A 190 -4.65 -10.72 12.34
C LYS A 190 -4.70 -12.18 11.91
N ASP A 191 -5.82 -12.86 12.16
CA ASP A 191 -5.97 -14.28 11.84
C ASP A 191 -5.81 -14.56 10.34
N SER A 192 -6.36 -13.67 9.51
CA SER A 192 -6.22 -13.75 8.06
C SER A 192 -4.77 -13.56 7.63
N PHE A 193 -4.08 -12.57 8.19
CA PHE A 193 -2.68 -12.28 7.85
C PHE A 193 -1.73 -13.37 8.35
N VAL A 194 -1.97 -13.93 9.54
CA VAL A 194 -1.25 -15.12 10.03
C VAL A 194 -1.39 -16.28 9.05
N ASN A 195 -2.61 -16.54 8.58
CA ASN A 195 -2.85 -17.60 7.60
C ASN A 195 -2.14 -17.33 6.26
N LEU A 196 -2.19 -16.08 5.74
CA LEU A 196 -1.48 -15.68 4.53
C LEU A 196 0.03 -15.90 4.68
N VAL A 197 0.62 -15.36 5.73
CA VAL A 197 2.05 -15.44 6.02
C VAL A 197 2.52 -16.89 6.17
N LYS A 198 1.79 -17.71 6.91
CA LYS A 198 2.18 -19.12 7.13
C LYS A 198 1.96 -19.99 5.90
N ASN A 199 0.90 -19.79 5.13
CA ASN A 199 0.43 -20.78 4.18
C ASN A 199 0.42 -20.35 2.70
N LYS A 200 0.32 -19.05 2.41
CA LYS A 200 0.04 -18.59 1.03
C LYS A 200 1.14 -17.73 0.39
N LEU A 201 1.88 -16.97 1.19
CA LEU A 201 2.90 -16.04 0.70
C LEU A 201 4.28 -16.69 0.61
N ASP A 202 5.13 -16.18 -0.29
CA ASP A 202 6.53 -16.57 -0.45
C ASP A 202 7.49 -15.53 0.14
N ILE A 203 7.09 -14.25 0.09
CA ILE A 203 7.88 -13.13 0.59
C ILE A 203 6.97 -12.20 1.40
N ILE A 204 7.40 -11.83 2.58
CA ILE A 204 6.68 -10.94 3.49
C ILE A 204 7.54 -9.71 3.76
N PHE A 205 6.96 -8.52 3.58
CA PHE A 205 7.52 -7.25 3.98
C PHE A 205 6.74 -6.68 5.14
N ALA A 206 7.45 -6.28 6.19
CA ALA A 206 6.86 -5.68 7.37
C ALA A 206 7.84 -4.70 8.01
N ASN A 207 7.35 -3.76 8.81
CA ASN A 207 8.19 -3.10 9.80
C ASN A 207 8.24 -3.91 11.10
N GLU A 208 9.11 -3.50 12.04
CA GLU A 208 9.28 -4.23 13.30
C GLU A 208 7.99 -4.27 14.12
N GLN A 209 7.18 -3.21 14.11
CA GLN A 209 5.92 -3.15 14.87
C GLN A 209 4.84 -4.02 14.24
N GLU A 210 4.70 -4.00 12.94
CA GLU A 210 3.75 -4.83 12.20
C GLU A 210 3.98 -6.33 12.45
N ILE A 211 5.24 -6.79 12.32
CA ILE A 211 5.52 -8.22 12.52
C ILE A 211 5.38 -8.64 13.99
N LYS A 212 5.75 -7.78 14.95
CA LYS A 212 5.51 -8.03 16.37
C LYS A 212 4.03 -8.14 16.70
N ALA A 213 3.20 -7.24 16.16
CA ALA A 213 1.74 -7.28 16.33
C ALA A 213 1.13 -8.56 15.72
N LEU A 214 1.64 -8.98 14.54
CA LEU A 214 1.16 -10.18 13.88
C LEU A 214 1.36 -11.45 14.70
N ILE A 215 2.52 -11.59 15.35
CA ILE A 215 2.91 -12.84 16.05
C ILE A 215 2.88 -12.73 17.58
N ASP A 216 2.34 -11.64 18.13
CA ASP A 216 2.21 -11.40 19.59
C ASP A 216 3.52 -11.47 20.36
N VAL A 217 4.56 -10.78 19.88
CA VAL A 217 5.86 -10.74 20.56
C VAL A 217 6.30 -9.31 20.85
N ASN A 218 7.17 -9.13 21.84
CA ASN A 218 7.64 -7.82 22.28
C ASN A 218 9.09 -7.51 21.87
N ASN A 219 9.90 -8.53 21.61
CA ASN A 219 11.31 -8.36 21.25
C ASN A 219 11.59 -8.85 19.83
N PHE A 220 12.72 -8.38 19.27
CA PHE A 220 13.07 -8.68 17.87
C PHE A 220 13.70 -10.07 17.72
N GLU A 221 14.28 -10.63 18.75
CA GLU A 221 14.86 -11.99 18.75
C GLU A 221 13.79 -13.05 18.49
N GLU A 222 12.58 -12.84 19.01
CA GLU A 222 11.43 -13.72 18.73
C GLU A 222 10.96 -13.59 17.27
N VAL A 223 11.02 -12.38 16.69
CA VAL A 223 10.76 -12.17 15.25
C VAL A 223 11.78 -12.94 14.40
N VAL A 224 13.05 -12.87 14.74
CA VAL A 224 14.10 -13.63 14.04
C VAL A 224 13.87 -15.13 14.17
N THR A 225 13.53 -15.60 15.37
CA THR A 225 13.21 -17.00 15.61
C THR A 225 12.00 -17.49 14.80
N PHE A 226 10.95 -16.67 14.73
CA PHE A 226 9.79 -16.91 13.88
C PHE A 226 10.16 -16.99 12.40
N GLY A 227 10.92 -15.97 11.89
CA GLY A 227 11.34 -15.90 10.50
C GLY A 227 12.17 -17.11 10.06
N LYS A 228 13.09 -17.58 10.92
CA LYS A 228 13.89 -18.78 10.66
C LYS A 228 13.03 -20.05 10.52
N LYS A 229 11.97 -20.17 11.30
CA LYS A 229 11.03 -21.31 11.25
C LYS A 229 10.00 -21.21 10.13
N LEU A 230 9.79 -20.03 9.59
CA LEU A 230 8.74 -19.76 8.60
C LEU A 230 8.98 -20.49 7.26
N GLY A 231 10.24 -20.74 6.89
CA GLY A 231 10.61 -21.36 5.61
C GLY A 231 10.41 -20.45 4.38
N LYS A 232 10.21 -19.16 4.59
CA LYS A 232 9.92 -18.14 3.58
C LYS A 232 10.83 -16.94 3.79
N LEU A 233 10.85 -16.00 2.84
CA LEU A 233 11.62 -14.78 3.00
C LEU A 233 10.77 -13.75 3.79
N LEU A 234 11.23 -13.41 4.99
CA LEU A 234 10.72 -12.31 5.80
C LEU A 234 11.70 -11.15 5.78
N VAL A 235 11.26 -10.00 5.29
CA VAL A 235 12.04 -8.75 5.26
C VAL A 235 11.43 -7.76 6.24
N VAL A 236 12.21 -7.34 7.24
CA VAL A 236 11.74 -6.44 8.30
C VAL A 236 12.53 -5.15 8.29
N THR A 237 11.83 -4.01 8.12
CA THR A 237 12.41 -2.68 8.27
C THR A 237 12.35 -2.25 9.75
N ARG A 238 13.40 -1.53 10.22
CA ARG A 238 13.60 -1.19 11.63
C ARG A 238 13.97 0.28 11.85
N GLY A 239 13.48 1.17 10.97
CA GLY A 239 13.80 2.59 11.01
C GLY A 239 15.31 2.83 10.91
N GLU A 240 15.88 3.59 11.84
CA GLU A 240 17.31 3.90 11.89
C GLU A 240 18.24 2.67 12.06
N LYS A 241 17.69 1.54 12.54
CA LYS A 241 18.41 0.27 12.66
C LYS A 241 18.52 -0.49 11.34
N GLY A 242 18.06 0.10 10.23
CA GLY A 242 18.12 -0.49 8.90
C GLY A 242 17.07 -1.57 8.65
N SER A 243 17.46 -2.65 7.98
CA SER A 243 16.56 -3.76 7.64
C SER A 243 17.23 -5.11 7.81
N VAL A 244 16.42 -6.14 8.06
CA VAL A 244 16.88 -7.53 8.21
C VAL A 244 16.06 -8.40 7.27
N ALA A 245 16.73 -9.25 6.50
CA ALA A 245 16.10 -10.28 5.69
C ALA A 245 16.39 -11.66 6.32
N ILE A 246 15.34 -12.43 6.59
CA ILE A 246 15.41 -13.71 7.29
C ILE A 246 14.84 -14.79 6.38
N LYS A 247 15.62 -15.82 6.10
CA LYS A 247 15.18 -16.98 5.33
C LYS A 247 15.84 -18.25 5.85
N ASN A 248 15.04 -19.23 6.27
CA ASN A 248 15.54 -20.45 6.90
C ASN A 248 16.39 -20.12 8.13
N ASN A 249 17.61 -20.66 8.22
CA ASN A 249 18.53 -20.40 9.33
C ASN A 249 19.54 -19.26 9.06
N GLU A 250 19.31 -18.49 8.00
CA GLU A 250 20.11 -17.33 7.61
C GLU A 250 19.45 -16.03 8.00
#